data_6fb03552a2d4a6c195f30d14e3eeb37f
#
_entry.id   6fb03552a2d4a6c195f30d14e3eeb37f
#
_cell.length_a   1.000
_cell.length_b   1.000
_cell.length_c   1.000
_cell.angle_alpha   90.00
_cell.angle_beta   90.00
_cell.angle_gamma   90.00
#
_symmetry.space_group_name_H-M   'P 1'
#
loop_
_entity.id
_entity.type
_entity.pdbx_description
1 polymer ?
#
loop_
_entity_poly.entity_id
_entity_poly.type
_entity_poly.pdbx_seq_one_letter_code
_entity_poly.pdbx_strand_id
1 'polypeptide(L)'
;MPKKLLLALSISILSVFSLNAQTVVGKYAGEFMALGVGGRALGMGGAFVAIANDVTAGYYNPAGLANLNYPQISLMHSEQFGNLVNYDYGAVAIPFGADLSFGISIMRLGVDGIPDTREALVDPSGTVVYDITDPRNRINPSLITEFSNQDWAFYLTFAKRHTDNFYWGANVKIIRRDIAEYSATGIGFDIGALYSPLDNLYLGANVQDVTTTLVAWNTGRNELVSPTLKIGAAYRIVEILGGYIMPAVDFDVRFENRRFASYGSLGPVSFDAHAGFEYNYNNLFSVRAGYNDVKQFTVGAGVKLPKLNLDYSFARFSESEIERLPDSHRISLILTLEEPRFMRDIF
;
A
#
# COMPACT_ATOMS: atom_id res chain seq x y z
N MET A 1 -28.20 16.30 -32.57
CA MET A 1 -29.09 15.97 -31.44
C MET A 1 -28.61 14.89 -30.47
N PRO A 2 -27.64 14.01 -30.73
CA PRO A 2 -27.26 12.96 -29.76
C PRO A 2 -26.41 13.43 -28.54
N LYS A 3 -25.65 14.52 -28.68
CA LYS A 3 -24.77 15.00 -27.58
C LYS A 3 -25.51 15.58 -26.36
N LYS A 4 -26.70 16.19 -26.60
CA LYS A 4 -27.54 16.73 -25.51
C LYS A 4 -28.28 15.64 -24.74
N LEU A 5 -28.58 14.51 -25.38
CA LEU A 5 -29.23 13.37 -24.74
C LEU A 5 -28.27 12.60 -23.83
N LEU A 6 -27.00 12.46 -24.22
CA LEU A 6 -25.92 11.85 -23.40
C LEU A 6 -25.62 12.70 -22.18
N LEU A 7 -25.60 14.04 -22.30
CA LEU A 7 -25.37 14.94 -21.16
C LEU A 7 -26.55 14.93 -20.18
N ALA A 8 -27.78 14.83 -20.68
CA ALA A 8 -28.98 14.71 -19.84
C ALA A 8 -29.03 13.36 -19.12
N LEU A 9 -28.60 12.27 -19.76
CA LEU A 9 -28.52 10.94 -19.15
C LEU A 9 -27.45 10.85 -18.08
N SER A 10 -26.28 11.48 -18.27
CA SER A 10 -25.22 11.55 -17.27
C SER A 10 -25.61 12.40 -16.05
N ILE A 11 -26.39 13.48 -16.23
CA ILE A 11 -26.88 14.31 -15.12
C ILE A 11 -27.98 13.56 -14.34
N SER A 12 -28.82 12.77 -15.01
CA SER A 12 -29.87 11.97 -14.35
C SER A 12 -29.33 10.79 -13.56
N ILE A 13 -28.17 10.25 -13.93
CA ILE A 13 -27.48 9.18 -13.15
C ILE A 13 -26.84 9.74 -11.89
N LEU A 14 -26.39 10.99 -11.89
CA LEU A 14 -25.82 11.63 -10.68
C LEU A 14 -26.89 12.04 -9.65
N SER A 15 -28.15 12.15 -10.01
CA SER A 15 -29.21 12.61 -9.11
C SER A 15 -29.93 11.50 -8.32
N VAL A 16 -29.56 10.23 -8.51
CA VAL A 16 -30.26 9.09 -7.85
C VAL A 16 -29.63 8.70 -6.50
N PHE A 17 -28.49 9.29 -6.11
CA PHE A 17 -27.80 8.95 -4.86
C PHE A 17 -27.97 10.00 -3.75
N SER A 18 -29.18 10.54 -3.57
CA SER A 18 -29.53 11.24 -2.32
C SER A 18 -30.02 10.23 -1.28
N LEU A 19 -29.22 9.22 -0.98
CA LEU A 19 -29.38 8.45 0.24
C LEU A 19 -28.82 9.31 1.39
N ASN A 20 -29.60 9.48 2.47
CA ASN A 20 -29.16 10.12 3.73
C ASN A 20 -28.09 9.26 4.43
N ALA A 21 -27.00 8.97 3.75
CA ALA A 21 -25.86 8.29 4.32
C ALA A 21 -25.00 9.31 5.04
N GLN A 22 -24.73 9.08 6.32
CA GLN A 22 -23.82 9.91 7.08
C GLN A 22 -22.40 9.70 6.53
N THR A 23 -21.86 10.70 5.82
CA THR A 23 -20.51 10.67 5.27
C THR A 23 -19.56 11.34 6.27
N VAL A 24 -18.52 10.64 6.66
CA VAL A 24 -17.48 11.11 7.58
C VAL A 24 -16.11 10.95 6.91
N VAL A 25 -15.23 11.93 7.05
CA VAL A 25 -13.81 11.73 6.69
C VAL A 25 -13.23 10.75 7.69
N GLY A 26 -12.96 9.54 7.23
CA GLY A 26 -12.45 8.44 8.05
C GLY A 26 -10.94 8.55 8.17
N LYS A 27 -10.43 9.09 9.29
CA LYS A 27 -9.00 9.28 9.56
C LYS A 27 -8.13 8.06 9.31
N TYR A 28 -8.71 6.86 9.44
CA TYR A 28 -7.98 5.60 9.38
C TYR A 28 -8.55 4.62 8.34
N ALA A 29 -9.48 5.07 7.51
CA ALA A 29 -10.16 4.20 6.54
C ALA A 29 -9.20 3.57 5.52
N GLY A 30 -8.10 4.24 5.20
CA GLY A 30 -7.09 3.80 4.23
C GLY A 30 -5.77 3.29 4.83
N GLU A 31 -5.59 3.28 6.15
CA GLU A 31 -4.29 3.01 6.78
C GLU A 31 -3.73 1.62 6.48
N PHE A 32 -4.56 0.60 6.29
CA PHE A 32 -4.10 -0.73 5.91
C PHE A 32 -3.40 -0.73 4.54
N MET A 33 -3.73 0.21 3.65
CA MET A 33 -3.08 0.41 2.36
C MET A 33 -1.78 1.21 2.46
N ALA A 34 -1.46 1.81 3.61
CA ALA A 34 -0.25 2.61 3.79
C ALA A 34 0.96 1.81 4.31
N LEU A 35 0.79 0.51 4.62
CA LEU A 35 1.82 -0.33 5.23
C LEU A 35 3.04 -0.60 4.34
N GLY A 36 2.91 -0.36 3.03
CA GLY A 36 3.97 -0.61 2.05
C GLY A 36 4.07 -2.07 1.62
N VAL A 37 4.66 -2.34 0.46
CA VAL A 37 4.80 -3.67 -0.12
C VAL A 37 6.22 -3.90 -0.66
N GLY A 38 6.64 -5.16 -0.73
CA GLY A 38 7.95 -5.55 -1.27
C GLY A 38 9.12 -5.28 -0.32
N GLY A 39 9.95 -6.30 -0.09
CA GLY A 39 11.10 -6.21 0.83
C GLY A 39 12.14 -5.16 0.42
N ARG A 40 12.28 -4.89 -0.88
CA ARG A 40 13.19 -3.85 -1.39
C ARG A 40 12.77 -2.46 -0.92
N ALA A 41 11.53 -2.06 -1.17
CA ALA A 41 11.01 -0.74 -0.81
C ALA A 41 10.94 -0.56 0.71
N LEU A 42 10.45 -1.59 1.42
CA LEU A 42 10.35 -1.57 2.89
C LEU A 42 11.71 -1.53 3.57
N GLY A 43 12.75 -2.18 2.99
CA GLY A 43 14.13 -2.07 3.46
C GLY A 43 14.72 -0.66 3.29
N MET A 44 14.17 0.14 2.38
CA MET A 44 14.51 1.55 2.16
C MET A 44 13.59 2.53 2.92
N GLY A 45 12.87 2.07 3.94
CA GLY A 45 11.96 2.91 4.71
C GLY A 45 10.73 3.40 3.92
N GLY A 46 10.42 2.79 2.79
CA GLY A 46 9.33 3.24 1.91
C GLY A 46 9.69 4.39 0.96
N ALA A 47 10.93 4.89 0.96
CA ALA A 47 11.42 5.88 0.00
C ALA A 47 11.57 5.25 -1.39
N PHE A 48 10.47 5.14 -2.13
CA PHE A 48 10.40 4.33 -3.35
C PHE A 48 9.64 4.98 -4.51
N VAL A 49 8.96 6.11 -4.31
CA VAL A 49 8.10 6.78 -5.29
C VAL A 49 8.85 7.14 -6.57
N ALA A 50 10.13 7.56 -6.46
CA ALA A 50 10.97 7.93 -7.61
C ALA A 50 11.65 6.72 -8.28
N ILE A 51 11.79 5.60 -7.60
CA ILE A 51 12.57 4.43 -8.04
C ILE A 51 11.74 3.15 -8.16
N ALA A 52 10.43 3.27 -8.10
CA ALA A 52 9.52 2.17 -8.37
C ALA A 52 9.68 1.74 -9.84
N ASN A 53 10.39 0.64 -10.08
CA ASN A 53 10.75 0.18 -11.42
C ASN A 53 10.58 -1.34 -11.62
N ASP A 54 9.81 -1.96 -10.75
CA ASP A 54 9.42 -3.37 -10.80
C ASP A 54 7.89 -3.52 -10.67
N VAL A 55 7.39 -4.73 -10.58
CA VAL A 55 5.96 -5.03 -10.51
C VAL A 55 5.26 -4.41 -9.29
N THR A 56 6.00 -4.08 -8.21
CA THR A 56 5.46 -3.38 -7.04
C THR A 56 5.14 -1.90 -7.29
N ALA A 57 5.58 -1.37 -8.44
CA ALA A 57 5.28 0.00 -8.87
C ALA A 57 3.76 0.26 -8.96
N GLY A 58 2.94 -0.74 -9.26
CA GLY A 58 1.49 -0.59 -9.22
C GLY A 58 0.96 -0.05 -7.89
N TYR A 59 1.66 -0.30 -6.80
CA TYR A 59 1.35 0.24 -5.48
C TYR A 59 2.02 1.60 -5.20
N TYR A 60 3.34 1.74 -5.45
CA TYR A 60 4.10 2.94 -5.07
C TYR A 60 3.93 4.11 -6.02
N ASN A 61 4.01 3.84 -7.32
CA ASN A 61 3.87 4.82 -8.39
C ASN A 61 3.51 4.08 -9.68
N PRO A 62 2.26 4.14 -10.14
CA PRO A 62 1.81 3.37 -11.31
C PRO A 62 2.64 3.62 -12.57
N ALA A 63 3.24 4.82 -12.72
CA ALA A 63 4.13 5.13 -13.85
C ALA A 63 5.32 4.18 -13.94
N GLY A 64 5.75 3.60 -12.83
CA GLY A 64 6.92 2.73 -12.75
C GLY A 64 6.78 1.42 -13.52
N LEU A 65 5.57 0.92 -13.75
CA LEU A 65 5.37 -0.26 -14.60
C LEU A 65 5.83 -0.04 -16.04
N ALA A 66 5.92 1.22 -16.51
CA ALA A 66 6.46 1.52 -17.82
C ALA A 66 7.96 1.15 -17.97
N ASN A 67 8.69 0.96 -16.87
CA ASN A 67 10.09 0.50 -16.88
C ASN A 67 10.24 -1.00 -17.18
N LEU A 68 9.18 -1.79 -17.05
CA LEU A 68 9.25 -3.22 -17.26
C LEU A 68 9.55 -3.57 -18.71
N ASN A 69 10.53 -4.42 -18.94
CA ASN A 69 10.85 -4.98 -20.25
C ASN A 69 10.36 -6.42 -20.41
N TYR A 70 10.03 -7.08 -19.31
CA TYR A 70 9.51 -8.44 -19.27
C TYR A 70 8.34 -8.53 -18.26
N PRO A 71 7.43 -9.48 -18.43
CA PRO A 71 6.42 -9.75 -17.42
C PRO A 71 7.07 -10.10 -16.08
N GLN A 72 6.46 -9.62 -15.01
CA GLN A 72 6.89 -9.90 -13.65
C GLN A 72 5.73 -10.35 -12.77
N ILE A 73 6.05 -11.23 -11.83
CA ILE A 73 5.13 -11.70 -10.79
C ILE A 73 5.81 -11.44 -9.44
N SER A 74 5.11 -10.84 -8.49
CA SER A 74 5.60 -10.62 -7.13
C SER A 74 4.69 -11.29 -6.11
N LEU A 75 5.33 -11.84 -5.06
CA LEU A 75 4.66 -12.31 -3.85
C LEU A 75 5.41 -11.76 -2.64
N MET A 76 4.67 -11.34 -1.62
CA MET A 76 5.20 -10.94 -0.32
C MET A 76 4.33 -11.48 0.80
N HIS A 77 4.98 -11.92 1.87
CA HIS A 77 4.37 -12.24 3.15
C HIS A 77 5.05 -11.47 4.26
N SER A 78 4.26 -10.94 5.19
CA SER A 78 4.74 -10.22 6.36
C SER A 78 3.91 -10.57 7.57
N GLU A 79 4.60 -11.01 8.62
CA GLU A 79 4.04 -11.17 9.95
C GLU A 79 4.34 -9.91 10.77
N GLN A 80 3.32 -9.34 11.39
CA GLN A 80 3.44 -8.15 12.21
C GLN A 80 2.87 -8.39 13.61
N PHE A 81 3.37 -7.65 14.60
CA PHE A 81 2.92 -7.72 15.99
C PHE A 81 2.95 -9.14 16.58
N GLY A 82 4.04 -9.91 16.33
CA GLY A 82 4.18 -11.26 16.86
C GLY A 82 3.19 -12.27 16.27
N ASN A 83 2.96 -12.17 14.96
CA ASN A 83 2.04 -13.01 14.17
C ASN A 83 0.53 -12.77 14.46
N LEU A 84 0.21 -11.62 15.08
CA LEU A 84 -1.19 -11.23 15.27
C LEU A 84 -1.82 -10.72 13.96
N VAL A 85 -1.04 -10.05 13.12
CA VAL A 85 -1.48 -9.46 11.86
C VAL A 85 -0.70 -10.06 10.71
N ASN A 86 -1.41 -10.67 9.77
CA ASN A 86 -0.86 -11.19 8.52
C ASN A 86 -1.08 -10.18 7.39
N TYR A 87 -0.02 -9.87 6.66
CA TYR A 87 -0.06 -8.94 5.55
C TYR A 87 0.57 -9.56 4.31
N ASP A 88 -0.26 -9.81 3.32
CA ASP A 88 0.08 -10.50 2.09
C ASP A 88 -0.05 -9.57 0.89
N TYR A 89 0.83 -9.69 -0.08
CA TYR A 89 0.78 -8.98 -1.34
C TYR A 89 1.11 -9.91 -2.50
N GLY A 90 0.35 -9.78 -3.59
CA GLY A 90 0.60 -10.44 -4.85
C GLY A 90 0.40 -9.48 -6.01
N ALA A 91 1.25 -9.56 -7.04
CA ALA A 91 1.11 -8.74 -8.23
C ALA A 91 1.61 -9.43 -9.48
N VAL A 92 1.01 -9.06 -10.61
CA VAL A 92 1.45 -9.44 -11.95
C VAL A 92 1.45 -8.18 -12.80
N ALA A 93 2.53 -7.98 -13.58
CA ALA A 93 2.59 -6.88 -14.54
C ALA A 93 3.20 -7.36 -15.85
N ILE A 94 2.68 -6.83 -16.95
CA ILE A 94 3.01 -7.24 -18.32
C ILE A 94 3.28 -5.99 -19.15
N PRO A 95 4.46 -5.86 -19.78
CA PRO A 95 4.69 -4.88 -20.85
C PRO A 95 3.86 -5.26 -22.08
N PHE A 96 3.37 -4.27 -22.80
CA PHE A 96 2.57 -4.46 -24.00
C PHE A 96 3.00 -3.47 -25.08
N GLY A 97 3.42 -3.97 -26.23
CA GLY A 97 4.01 -3.15 -27.28
C GLY A 97 5.25 -2.41 -26.78
N ALA A 98 5.57 -1.28 -27.40
CA ALA A 98 6.78 -0.52 -27.08
C ALA A 98 6.66 0.34 -25.82
N ASP A 99 5.48 0.89 -25.53
CA ASP A 99 5.31 1.98 -24.58
C ASP A 99 4.31 1.72 -23.45
N LEU A 100 3.49 0.67 -23.54
CA LEU A 100 2.45 0.39 -22.54
C LEU A 100 2.85 -0.69 -21.55
N SER A 101 2.24 -0.67 -20.37
CA SER A 101 2.27 -1.77 -19.40
C SER A 101 0.94 -1.83 -18.65
N PHE A 102 0.55 -3.03 -18.29
CA PHE A 102 -0.63 -3.31 -17.47
C PHE A 102 -0.22 -4.12 -16.26
N GLY A 103 -0.90 -3.89 -15.15
CA GLY A 103 -0.65 -4.63 -13.92
C GLY A 103 -1.92 -4.88 -13.12
N ILE A 104 -1.89 -5.94 -12.34
CA ILE A 104 -2.90 -6.26 -11.33
C ILE A 104 -2.14 -6.53 -10.04
N SER A 105 -2.56 -5.88 -8.96
CA SER A 105 -2.01 -6.13 -7.63
C SER A 105 -3.14 -6.38 -6.65
N ILE A 106 -2.88 -7.23 -5.67
CA ILE A 106 -3.78 -7.55 -4.58
C ILE A 106 -3.00 -7.47 -3.27
N MET A 107 -3.59 -6.86 -2.26
CA MET A 107 -3.08 -6.87 -0.91
C MET A 107 -4.17 -7.31 0.07
N ARG A 108 -3.77 -8.03 1.10
CA ARG A 108 -4.64 -8.50 2.18
C ARG A 108 -3.99 -8.18 3.52
N LEU A 109 -4.73 -7.53 4.39
CA LEU A 109 -4.43 -7.45 5.81
C LEU A 109 -5.45 -8.30 6.55
N GLY A 110 -4.99 -9.24 7.38
CA GLY A 110 -5.86 -10.14 8.13
C GLY A 110 -5.47 -10.23 9.59
N VAL A 111 -6.48 -10.24 10.46
CA VAL A 111 -6.40 -10.60 11.87
C VAL A 111 -7.41 -11.70 12.10
N ASP A 112 -6.94 -12.89 12.40
CA ASP A 112 -7.78 -14.06 12.62
C ASP A 112 -7.84 -14.41 14.12
N GLY A 113 -8.87 -15.19 14.55
CA GLY A 113 -8.99 -15.68 15.92
C GLY A 113 -9.27 -14.59 16.95
N ILE A 114 -10.01 -13.52 16.57
CA ILE A 114 -10.41 -12.47 17.51
C ILE A 114 -11.54 -13.03 18.41
N PRO A 115 -11.35 -13.12 19.73
CA PRO A 115 -12.38 -13.68 20.62
C PRO A 115 -13.65 -12.80 20.64
N ASP A 116 -14.79 -13.40 20.32
CA ASP A 116 -16.10 -12.78 20.49
C ASP A 116 -16.70 -13.20 21.83
N THR A 117 -16.76 -12.28 22.76
CA THR A 117 -17.28 -12.48 24.12
C THR A 117 -18.68 -11.92 24.32
N ARG A 118 -19.34 -11.41 23.26
CA ARG A 118 -20.63 -10.72 23.36
C ARG A 118 -21.74 -11.58 23.96
N GLU A 119 -21.69 -12.89 23.68
CA GLU A 119 -22.67 -13.87 24.25
C GLU A 119 -22.04 -14.82 25.26
N ALA A 120 -20.86 -14.49 25.79
CA ALA A 120 -20.16 -15.34 26.73
C ALA A 120 -20.41 -14.96 28.22
N LEU A 121 -21.05 -13.83 28.52
CA LEU A 121 -21.38 -13.44 29.89
C LEU A 121 -22.64 -14.19 30.33
N VAL A 122 -22.52 -14.94 31.44
CA VAL A 122 -23.65 -15.72 32.02
C VAL A 122 -23.88 -15.38 33.47
N ASP A 123 -25.12 -15.47 33.89
CA ASP A 123 -25.50 -15.41 35.28
C ASP A 123 -25.16 -16.72 36.05
N PRO A 124 -25.38 -16.81 37.38
CA PRO A 124 -25.15 -18.04 38.16
C PRO A 124 -25.97 -19.25 37.71
N SER A 125 -27.04 -19.04 36.94
CA SER A 125 -27.84 -20.14 36.36
C SER A 125 -27.30 -20.64 35.03
N GLY A 126 -26.32 -19.96 34.44
CA GLY A 126 -25.76 -20.26 33.12
C GLY A 126 -26.50 -19.59 31.93
N THR A 127 -27.44 -18.67 32.23
CA THR A 127 -28.17 -17.93 31.21
C THR A 127 -27.35 -16.76 30.73
N VAL A 128 -27.29 -16.54 29.38
CA VAL A 128 -26.58 -15.39 28.77
C VAL A 128 -27.24 -14.10 29.23
N VAL A 129 -26.41 -13.16 29.71
CA VAL A 129 -26.82 -11.84 30.20
C VAL A 129 -25.88 -10.77 29.64
N TYR A 130 -26.33 -9.51 29.68
CA TYR A 130 -25.53 -8.38 29.12
C TYR A 130 -25.13 -7.35 30.20
N ASP A 131 -25.50 -7.61 31.49
CA ASP A 131 -25.14 -6.75 32.60
C ASP A 131 -23.77 -7.14 33.16
N ILE A 132 -22.73 -6.41 32.73
CA ILE A 132 -21.35 -6.58 33.20
C ILE A 132 -21.15 -6.01 34.63
N THR A 133 -22.08 -5.24 35.15
CA THR A 133 -21.96 -4.58 36.49
C THR A 133 -22.34 -5.48 37.64
N ASP A 134 -23.13 -6.55 37.40
CA ASP A 134 -23.45 -7.53 38.41
C ASP A 134 -22.23 -8.44 38.68
N PRO A 135 -21.66 -8.39 39.93
CA PRO A 135 -20.44 -9.14 40.24
C PRO A 135 -20.65 -10.65 40.27
N ARG A 136 -21.89 -11.15 40.17
CA ARG A 136 -22.20 -12.57 40.10
C ARG A 136 -22.06 -13.16 38.71
N ASN A 137 -22.12 -12.30 37.67
CA ASN A 137 -21.99 -12.71 36.28
C ASN A 137 -20.53 -13.04 35.93
N ARG A 138 -20.32 -14.03 35.10
CA ARG A 138 -18.99 -14.52 34.71
C ARG A 138 -18.93 -14.81 33.21
N ILE A 139 -17.75 -14.68 32.63
CA ILE A 139 -17.48 -15.16 31.27
C ILE A 139 -17.45 -16.70 31.32
N ASN A 140 -18.25 -17.31 30.46
CA ASN A 140 -18.20 -18.74 30.18
C ASN A 140 -17.33 -18.97 28.95
N PRO A 141 -16.10 -19.52 29.10
CA PRO A 141 -15.18 -19.70 27.94
C PRO A 141 -15.75 -20.60 26.84
N SER A 142 -16.68 -21.51 27.16
CA SER A 142 -17.26 -22.40 26.12
C SER A 142 -18.24 -21.70 25.17
N LEU A 143 -18.65 -20.47 25.49
CA LEU A 143 -19.51 -19.63 24.65
C LEU A 143 -18.74 -18.55 23.89
N ILE A 144 -17.43 -18.48 24.09
CA ILE A 144 -16.58 -17.61 23.29
C ILE A 144 -16.49 -18.19 21.89
N THR A 145 -16.90 -17.41 20.91
CA THR A 145 -16.69 -17.68 19.50
C THR A 145 -15.54 -16.82 18.96
N GLU A 146 -15.16 -17.01 17.71
CA GLU A 146 -14.11 -16.22 17.09
C GLU A 146 -14.62 -15.56 15.83
N PHE A 147 -14.12 -14.37 15.54
CA PHE A 147 -14.30 -13.72 14.25
C PHE A 147 -12.96 -13.26 13.68
N SER A 148 -12.95 -12.85 12.43
CA SER A 148 -11.78 -12.29 11.77
C SER A 148 -12.06 -10.89 11.24
N ASN A 149 -10.99 -10.10 11.09
CA ASN A 149 -10.98 -8.87 10.33
C ASN A 149 -10.13 -9.08 9.08
N GLN A 150 -10.65 -8.74 7.91
CA GLN A 150 -9.94 -8.86 6.64
C GLN A 150 -10.16 -7.61 5.79
N ASP A 151 -9.07 -6.93 5.46
CA ASP A 151 -9.06 -5.80 4.56
C ASP A 151 -8.32 -6.19 3.27
N TRP A 152 -8.96 -5.96 2.13
CA TRP A 152 -8.45 -6.26 0.80
C TRP A 152 -8.40 -5.01 -0.05
N ALA A 153 -7.34 -4.86 -0.84
CA ALA A 153 -7.28 -3.86 -1.88
C ALA A 153 -6.78 -4.48 -3.19
N PHE A 154 -7.48 -4.18 -4.26
CA PHE A 154 -7.16 -4.63 -5.62
C PHE A 154 -6.81 -3.40 -6.44
N TYR A 155 -5.71 -3.45 -7.19
CA TYR A 155 -5.26 -2.38 -8.07
C TYR A 155 -5.24 -2.89 -9.51
N LEU A 156 -5.87 -2.16 -10.40
CA LEU A 156 -5.73 -2.30 -11.84
C LEU A 156 -4.87 -1.14 -12.32
N THR A 157 -3.68 -1.43 -12.80
CA THR A 157 -2.68 -0.44 -13.17
C THR A 157 -2.50 -0.37 -14.67
N PHE A 158 -2.47 0.86 -15.18
CA PHE A 158 -2.03 1.21 -16.53
C PHE A 158 -0.82 2.12 -16.44
N ALA A 159 0.19 1.90 -17.27
CA ALA A 159 1.36 2.77 -17.38
C ALA A 159 1.79 2.96 -18.83
N LYS A 160 2.30 4.15 -19.09
CA LYS A 160 2.80 4.54 -20.43
C LYS A 160 4.16 5.21 -20.36
N ARG A 161 5.06 4.72 -21.18
CA ARG A 161 6.30 5.39 -21.54
C ARG A 161 5.98 6.49 -22.55
N HIS A 162 6.00 7.76 -22.11
CA HIS A 162 5.62 8.90 -22.96
C HIS A 162 6.80 9.40 -23.77
N THR A 163 7.97 9.49 -23.12
CA THR A 163 9.29 9.76 -23.74
C THR A 163 10.32 8.86 -23.07
N ASP A 164 11.58 8.90 -23.49
CA ASP A 164 12.65 8.10 -22.90
C ASP A 164 12.91 8.43 -21.41
N ASN A 165 12.55 9.64 -21.00
CA ASN A 165 12.80 10.14 -19.65
C ASN A 165 11.53 10.52 -18.85
N PHE A 166 10.33 10.38 -19.44
CA PHE A 166 9.07 10.70 -18.77
C PHE A 166 8.03 9.60 -18.96
N TYR A 167 7.55 9.07 -17.84
CA TYR A 167 6.52 8.03 -17.78
C TYR A 167 5.36 8.50 -16.91
N TRP A 168 4.16 8.03 -17.20
CA TRP A 168 2.98 8.27 -16.39
C TRP A 168 2.12 7.01 -16.28
N GLY A 169 1.28 6.95 -15.28
CA GLY A 169 0.39 5.81 -15.07
C GLY A 169 -0.77 6.15 -14.17
N ALA A 170 -1.73 5.26 -14.12
CA ALA A 170 -2.92 5.39 -13.29
C ALA A 170 -3.35 4.05 -12.72
N ASN A 171 -4.00 4.09 -11.56
CA ASN A 171 -4.66 2.97 -10.92
C ASN A 171 -6.16 3.19 -10.81
N VAL A 172 -6.90 2.10 -10.92
CA VAL A 172 -8.22 1.95 -10.32
C VAL A 172 -8.06 1.04 -9.12
N LYS A 173 -8.51 1.48 -7.93
CA LYS A 173 -8.50 0.72 -6.68
C LYS A 173 -9.89 0.24 -6.32
N ILE A 174 -10.03 -1.01 -5.94
CA ILE A 174 -11.24 -1.57 -5.34
C ILE A 174 -10.87 -2.05 -3.94
N ILE A 175 -11.62 -1.62 -2.95
CA ILE A 175 -11.41 -1.93 -1.54
C ILE A 175 -12.54 -2.81 -1.06
N ARG A 176 -12.23 -3.85 -0.30
CA ARG A 176 -13.19 -4.66 0.42
C ARG A 176 -12.71 -4.80 1.85
N ARG A 177 -13.59 -4.52 2.81
CA ARG A 177 -13.33 -4.65 4.24
C ARG A 177 -14.41 -5.51 4.85
N ASP A 178 -14.00 -6.48 5.64
CA ASP A 178 -14.91 -7.38 6.36
C ASP A 178 -14.44 -7.49 7.82
N ILE A 179 -15.29 -7.08 8.76
CA ILE A 179 -15.05 -7.19 10.19
C ILE A 179 -16.30 -7.74 10.90
N ALA A 180 -16.20 -8.94 11.42
CA ALA A 180 -17.34 -9.68 11.99
C ALA A 180 -18.54 -9.68 11.01
N GLU A 181 -19.70 -9.14 11.41
CA GLU A 181 -20.91 -9.02 10.60
C GLU A 181 -20.94 -7.79 9.68
N TYR A 182 -19.95 -6.90 9.78
CA TYR A 182 -19.91 -5.66 9.00
C TYR A 182 -19.02 -5.79 7.78
N SER A 183 -19.41 -5.14 6.72
CA SER A 183 -18.61 -5.11 5.50
C SER A 183 -18.70 -3.76 4.80
N ALA A 184 -17.60 -3.40 4.12
CA ALA A 184 -17.55 -2.21 3.29
C ALA A 184 -16.91 -2.49 1.93
N THR A 185 -17.29 -1.69 0.95
CA THR A 185 -16.67 -1.69 -0.38
C THR A 185 -16.33 -0.26 -0.76
N GLY A 186 -15.15 -0.08 -1.37
CA GLY A 186 -14.68 1.24 -1.80
C GLY A 186 -14.11 1.23 -3.20
N ILE A 187 -14.04 2.42 -3.79
CA ILE A 187 -13.40 2.66 -5.07
C ILE A 187 -12.57 3.94 -5.01
N GLY A 188 -11.38 3.89 -5.57
CA GLY A 188 -10.43 5.00 -5.62
C GLY A 188 -9.60 5.00 -6.89
N PHE A 189 -8.90 6.11 -7.12
CA PHE A 189 -8.07 6.31 -8.29
C PHE A 189 -6.75 6.97 -7.89
N ASP A 190 -5.65 6.53 -8.53
CA ASP A 190 -4.33 7.14 -8.36
C ASP A 190 -3.76 7.55 -9.71
N ILE A 191 -2.92 8.59 -9.72
CA ILE A 191 -2.19 9.03 -10.90
C ILE A 191 -0.74 9.27 -10.50
N GLY A 192 0.19 8.64 -11.25
CA GLY A 192 1.61 8.75 -11.01
C GLY A 192 2.39 9.22 -12.21
N ALA A 193 3.56 9.81 -11.93
CA ALA A 193 4.54 10.22 -12.94
C ALA A 193 5.96 9.93 -12.46
N LEU A 194 6.84 9.58 -13.39
CA LEU A 194 8.29 9.46 -13.22
C LEU A 194 8.99 10.31 -14.25
N TYR A 195 10.04 11.01 -13.82
CA TYR A 195 10.85 11.83 -14.67
C TYR A 195 12.33 11.70 -14.33
N SER A 196 13.16 11.43 -15.35
CA SER A 196 14.61 11.32 -15.22
C SER A 196 15.29 12.43 -16.03
N PRO A 197 15.47 13.63 -15.45
CA PRO A 197 16.09 14.76 -16.17
C PRO A 197 17.57 14.53 -16.52
N LEU A 198 18.23 13.65 -15.78
CA LEU A 198 19.62 13.20 -15.98
C LEU A 198 19.66 11.68 -15.84
N ASP A 199 20.65 11.02 -16.40
CA ASP A 199 20.81 9.55 -16.40
C ASP A 199 20.78 8.93 -15.00
N ASN A 200 21.22 9.66 -13.99
CA ASN A 200 21.32 9.18 -12.62
C ASN A 200 20.37 9.86 -11.63
N LEU A 201 19.54 10.82 -12.07
CA LEU A 201 18.58 11.53 -11.22
C LEU A 201 17.17 11.06 -11.54
N TYR A 202 16.48 10.56 -10.53
CA TYR A 202 15.12 10.06 -10.62
C TYR A 202 14.20 10.93 -9.77
N LEU A 203 13.13 11.41 -10.35
CA LEU A 203 12.07 12.18 -9.69
C LEU A 203 10.76 11.42 -9.87
N GLY A 204 9.96 11.36 -8.83
CA GLY A 204 8.67 10.70 -8.84
C GLY A 204 7.59 11.52 -8.16
N ALA A 205 6.38 11.44 -8.67
CA ALA A 205 5.19 11.96 -8.03
C ALA A 205 4.04 10.96 -8.18
N ASN A 206 3.25 10.78 -7.12
CA ASN A 206 2.05 9.96 -7.13
C ASN A 206 0.97 10.65 -6.30
N VAL A 207 -0.17 10.95 -6.92
CA VAL A 207 -1.37 11.40 -6.21
C VAL A 207 -2.24 10.19 -5.99
N GLN A 208 -2.31 9.72 -4.76
CA GLN A 208 -3.20 8.65 -4.34
C GLN A 208 -4.55 9.22 -3.95
N ASP A 209 -5.62 8.46 -4.22
CA ASP A 209 -6.99 8.83 -3.90
C ASP A 209 -7.42 10.19 -4.49
N VAL A 210 -7.06 10.44 -5.77
CA VAL A 210 -7.24 11.73 -6.50
C VAL A 210 -8.66 12.28 -6.38
N THR A 211 -9.66 11.40 -6.43
CA THR A 211 -11.09 11.78 -6.35
C THR A 211 -11.67 11.63 -4.96
N THR A 212 -10.81 11.41 -3.94
CA THR A 212 -11.23 10.93 -2.61
C THR A 212 -11.83 9.53 -2.72
N THR A 213 -11.25 8.54 -2.05
CA THR A 213 -11.78 7.17 -2.09
C THR A 213 -12.98 7.06 -1.17
N LEU A 214 -14.11 6.67 -1.74
CA LEU A 214 -15.33 6.39 -0.98
C LEU A 214 -15.31 4.93 -0.51
N VAL A 215 -15.53 4.71 0.79
CA VAL A 215 -15.69 3.39 1.42
C VAL A 215 -17.09 3.34 2.05
N ALA A 216 -17.97 2.55 1.45
CA ALA A 216 -19.38 2.44 1.84
C ALA A 216 -19.61 1.17 2.66
N TRP A 217 -20.07 1.31 3.92
CA TRP A 217 -20.39 0.21 4.82
C TRP A 217 -21.84 -0.28 4.63
N ASN A 218 -22.08 -1.56 4.87
CA ASN A 218 -23.41 -2.17 4.85
C ASN A 218 -24.34 -1.59 5.94
N THR A 219 -23.81 -0.85 6.89
CA THR A 219 -24.56 -0.09 7.90
C THR A 219 -25.16 1.22 7.38
N GLY A 220 -24.90 1.58 6.13
CA GLY A 220 -25.27 2.88 5.54
C GLY A 220 -24.33 4.03 5.88
N ARG A 221 -23.24 3.76 6.60
CA ARG A 221 -22.18 4.73 6.89
C ARG A 221 -21.21 4.79 5.71
N ASN A 222 -20.75 5.99 5.37
CA ASN A 222 -19.72 6.19 4.36
C ASN A 222 -18.48 6.83 4.99
N GLU A 223 -17.32 6.34 4.62
CA GLU A 223 -16.02 6.90 4.99
C GLU A 223 -15.31 7.41 3.73
N LEU A 224 -14.57 8.49 3.87
CA LEU A 224 -13.78 9.08 2.80
C LEU A 224 -12.30 9.02 3.17
N VAL A 225 -11.48 8.49 2.25
CA VAL A 225 -10.02 8.54 2.33
C VAL A 225 -9.56 9.80 1.58
N SER A 226 -8.89 10.68 2.30
CA SER A 226 -8.38 11.95 1.73
C SER A 226 -7.26 11.72 0.73
N PRO A 227 -7.12 12.56 -0.31
CA PRO A 227 -6.00 12.51 -1.23
C PRO A 227 -4.65 12.63 -0.53
N THR A 228 -3.67 11.91 -1.04
CA THR A 228 -2.27 12.00 -0.60
C THR A 228 -1.38 12.25 -1.80
N LEU A 229 -0.58 13.31 -1.75
CA LEU A 229 0.48 13.57 -2.73
C LEU A 229 1.79 13.02 -2.18
N LYS A 230 2.37 12.07 -2.90
CA LYS A 230 3.71 11.55 -2.63
C LYS A 230 4.68 12.09 -3.67
N ILE A 231 5.77 12.68 -3.22
CA ILE A 231 6.85 13.17 -4.09
C ILE A 231 8.17 12.57 -3.63
N GLY A 232 8.98 12.14 -4.57
CA GLY A 232 10.23 11.47 -4.27
C GLY A 232 11.36 11.89 -5.21
N ALA A 233 12.58 11.76 -4.70
CA ALA A 233 13.80 11.94 -5.47
C ALA A 233 14.84 10.89 -5.07
N ALA A 234 15.60 10.41 -6.06
CA ALA A 234 16.73 9.50 -5.82
C ALA A 234 17.86 9.82 -6.80
N TYR A 235 19.08 9.55 -6.35
CA TYR A 235 20.27 9.76 -7.17
C TYR A 235 21.15 8.51 -7.17
N ARG A 236 21.46 7.98 -8.35
CA ARG A 236 22.33 6.81 -8.51
C ARG A 236 23.79 7.22 -8.65
N ILE A 237 24.59 6.89 -7.64
CA ILE A 237 26.04 7.10 -7.63
C ILE A 237 26.69 5.80 -8.08
N VAL A 238 27.28 5.80 -9.26
CA VAL A 238 27.89 4.62 -9.90
C VAL A 238 29.35 4.43 -9.53
N GLU A 239 29.88 3.25 -9.80
CA GLU A 239 31.31 2.88 -9.66
C GLU A 239 31.87 2.97 -8.23
N ILE A 240 31.07 2.63 -7.24
CA ILE A 240 31.54 2.52 -5.86
C ILE A 240 31.69 1.04 -5.51
N LEU A 241 32.93 0.61 -5.20
CA LEU A 241 33.27 -0.75 -4.77
C LEU A 241 32.64 -1.87 -5.62
N GLY A 242 32.62 -1.69 -6.94
CA GLY A 242 32.06 -2.66 -7.90
C GLY A 242 30.53 -2.65 -8.00
N GLY A 243 29.90 -1.59 -7.57
CA GLY A 243 28.44 -1.43 -7.63
C GLY A 243 27.98 0.01 -7.71
N TYR A 244 26.77 0.28 -7.22
CA TYR A 244 26.23 1.63 -7.09
C TYR A 244 25.58 1.86 -5.73
N ILE A 245 25.55 3.10 -5.33
CA ILE A 245 24.80 3.60 -4.18
C ILE A 245 23.61 4.42 -4.69
N MET A 246 22.46 4.27 -4.05
CA MET A 246 21.25 5.01 -4.40
C MET A 246 20.55 5.54 -3.13
N PRO A 247 20.89 6.75 -2.66
CA PRO A 247 20.07 7.47 -1.71
C PRO A 247 18.74 7.87 -2.35
N ALA A 248 17.66 7.78 -1.57
CA ALA A 248 16.32 8.18 -1.94
C ALA A 248 15.61 8.89 -0.78
N VAL A 249 14.78 9.87 -1.09
CA VAL A 249 13.92 10.58 -0.13
C VAL A 249 12.55 10.76 -0.74
N ASP A 250 11.51 10.50 0.06
CA ASP A 250 10.12 10.73 -0.32
C ASP A 250 9.44 11.58 0.76
N PHE A 251 8.45 12.37 0.33
CA PHE A 251 7.57 13.16 1.17
C PHE A 251 6.12 12.84 0.83
N ASP A 252 5.35 12.49 1.84
CA ASP A 252 3.90 12.31 1.77
C ASP A 252 3.23 13.58 2.30
N VAL A 253 2.40 14.20 1.47
CA VAL A 253 1.58 15.35 1.81
C VAL A 253 0.13 14.91 1.85
N ARG A 254 -0.47 14.85 3.03
CA ARG A 254 -1.85 14.40 3.23
C ARG A 254 -2.75 15.60 3.53
N PHE A 255 -3.86 15.69 2.85
CA PHE A 255 -4.83 16.76 2.99
C PHE A 255 -5.82 16.49 4.14
N GLU A 256 -5.25 16.06 5.26
CA GLU A 256 -5.95 15.85 6.52
C GLU A 256 -5.01 16.18 7.70
N ASN A 257 -5.57 16.71 8.78
CA ASN A 257 -4.79 17.04 9.97
C ASN A 257 -4.61 15.79 10.86
N ARG A 258 -3.49 15.10 10.70
CA ARG A 258 -3.13 13.90 11.49
C ARG A 258 -2.50 14.23 12.85
N ARG A 259 -2.19 15.50 13.11
CA ARG A 259 -1.58 15.98 14.37
C ARG A 259 -0.34 15.16 14.75
N PHE A 260 -0.44 14.43 15.89
CA PHE A 260 0.68 13.65 16.45
C PHE A 260 1.07 12.42 15.63
N ALA A 261 0.22 11.99 14.69
CA ALA A 261 0.49 10.85 13.80
C ALA A 261 1.21 11.28 12.50
N SER A 262 1.88 12.44 12.48
CA SER A 262 2.68 12.92 11.36
C SER A 262 3.96 13.60 11.87
N TYR A 263 4.97 13.75 10.99
CA TYR A 263 6.18 14.49 11.31
C TYR A 263 5.91 15.97 11.54
N GLY A 264 4.95 16.52 10.85
CA GLY A 264 4.54 17.90 11.00
C GLY A 264 3.17 18.16 10.38
N SER A 265 2.54 19.28 10.79
CA SER A 265 1.27 19.71 10.23
C SER A 265 1.22 21.22 10.09
N LEU A 266 0.57 21.68 9.02
CA LEU A 266 0.29 23.09 8.79
C LEU A 266 -1.20 23.25 8.44
N GLY A 267 -1.99 23.69 9.42
CA GLY A 267 -3.45 23.75 9.28
C GLY A 267 -4.05 22.38 9.01
N PRO A 268 -4.79 22.20 7.90
CA PRO A 268 -5.41 20.92 7.55
C PRO A 268 -4.46 19.92 6.87
N VAL A 269 -3.21 20.30 6.61
CA VAL A 269 -2.24 19.47 5.87
C VAL A 269 -1.22 18.88 6.83
N SER A 270 -0.91 17.59 6.67
CA SER A 270 0.15 16.88 7.38
C SER A 270 1.24 16.40 6.44
N PHE A 271 2.47 16.26 6.98
CA PHE A 271 3.67 15.89 6.24
C PHE A 271 4.35 14.71 6.91
N ASP A 272 4.69 13.72 6.10
CA ASP A 272 5.49 12.58 6.51
C ASP A 272 6.72 12.46 5.59
N ALA A 273 7.83 11.95 6.11
CA ALA A 273 9.07 11.81 5.36
C ALA A 273 9.58 10.37 5.42
N HIS A 274 10.14 9.93 4.31
CA HIS A 274 10.82 8.65 4.18
C HIS A 274 12.24 8.89 3.66
N ALA A 275 13.21 8.18 4.19
CA ALA A 275 14.57 8.22 3.71
C ALA A 275 15.09 6.81 3.53
N GLY A 276 15.78 6.55 2.43
CA GLY A 276 16.29 5.24 2.09
C GLY A 276 17.66 5.30 1.43
N PHE A 277 18.35 4.20 1.55
CA PHE A 277 19.67 4.00 0.97
C PHE A 277 19.76 2.56 0.47
N GLU A 278 20.18 2.37 -0.78
CA GLU A 278 20.49 1.05 -1.36
C GLU A 278 21.92 1.05 -1.85
N TYR A 279 22.70 0.04 -1.43
CA TYR A 279 23.94 -0.33 -2.10
C TYR A 279 23.73 -1.63 -2.85
N ASN A 280 23.99 -1.62 -4.14
CA ASN A 280 23.87 -2.79 -5.01
C ASN A 280 25.25 -3.17 -5.55
N TYR A 281 25.65 -4.40 -5.29
CA TYR A 281 26.92 -4.97 -5.75
C TYR A 281 26.70 -5.86 -6.96
N ASN A 282 27.31 -5.51 -8.09
CA ASN A 282 27.30 -6.29 -9.35
C ASN A 282 25.91 -6.72 -9.84
N ASN A 283 24.84 -5.98 -9.51
CA ASN A 283 23.46 -6.42 -9.76
C ASN A 283 23.10 -7.80 -9.18
N LEU A 284 23.84 -8.29 -8.20
CA LEU A 284 23.66 -9.59 -7.59
C LEU A 284 23.19 -9.48 -6.13
N PHE A 285 23.88 -8.66 -5.34
CA PHE A 285 23.55 -8.47 -3.94
C PHE A 285 23.19 -7.02 -3.65
N SER A 286 22.21 -6.82 -2.78
CA SER A 286 21.83 -5.49 -2.31
C SER A 286 21.74 -5.46 -0.80
N VAL A 287 22.20 -4.36 -0.20
CA VAL A 287 21.92 -4.04 1.20
C VAL A 287 21.24 -2.69 1.26
N ARG A 288 20.32 -2.54 2.18
CA ARG A 288 19.46 -1.37 2.30
C ARG A 288 19.34 -0.93 3.74
N ALA A 289 19.16 0.36 3.92
CA ALA A 289 18.79 0.95 5.19
C ALA A 289 17.78 2.08 4.94
N GLY A 290 16.92 2.35 5.91
CA GLY A 290 15.93 3.40 5.75
C GLY A 290 15.30 3.82 7.07
N TYR A 291 14.49 4.87 6.96
CA TYR A 291 13.69 5.40 8.05
C TYR A 291 12.34 5.85 7.48
N ASN A 292 11.25 5.46 8.12
CA ASN A 292 9.91 5.65 7.59
C ASN A 292 9.07 6.66 8.39
N ASP A 293 7.86 6.93 7.91
CA ASP A 293 6.87 7.85 8.47
C ASP A 293 6.39 7.47 9.88
N VAL A 294 6.39 6.18 10.21
CA VAL A 294 6.02 5.69 11.55
C VAL A 294 7.21 5.55 12.50
N LYS A 295 8.32 6.24 12.18
CA LYS A 295 9.53 6.30 12.99
C LYS A 295 10.21 4.93 13.22
N GLN A 296 10.22 4.08 12.21
CA GLN A 296 10.96 2.83 12.24
C GLN A 296 12.29 2.96 11.50
N PHE A 297 13.35 2.42 12.09
CA PHE A 297 14.55 2.05 11.36
C PHE A 297 14.31 0.76 10.59
N THR A 298 14.67 0.75 9.32
CA THR A 298 14.55 -0.41 8.45
C THR A 298 15.91 -0.82 7.93
N VAL A 299 16.10 -2.12 7.78
CA VAL A 299 17.25 -2.69 7.07
C VAL A 299 16.75 -3.75 6.11
N GLY A 300 17.45 -3.94 5.01
CA GLY A 300 17.08 -4.93 4.00
C GLY A 300 18.29 -5.57 3.35
N ALA A 301 18.07 -6.77 2.85
CA ALA A 301 19.02 -7.49 2.01
C ALA A 301 18.29 -8.06 0.80
N GLY A 302 18.95 -8.10 -0.35
CA GLY A 302 18.40 -8.67 -1.57
C GLY A 302 19.41 -9.48 -2.34
N VAL A 303 18.92 -10.52 -3.01
CA VAL A 303 19.70 -11.34 -3.95
C VAL A 303 18.96 -11.37 -5.27
N LYS A 304 19.63 -10.99 -6.34
CA LYS A 304 19.11 -11.04 -7.70
C LYS A 304 19.76 -12.18 -8.45
N LEU A 305 19.01 -13.26 -8.65
CA LEU A 305 19.37 -14.37 -9.51
C LEU A 305 18.78 -14.16 -10.91
N PRO A 306 19.25 -14.89 -11.94
CA PRO A 306 18.54 -14.91 -13.21
C PRO A 306 17.06 -15.24 -13.00
N LYS A 307 16.17 -14.39 -13.52
CA LYS A 307 14.72 -14.52 -13.42
C LYS A 307 14.10 -14.41 -12.00
N LEU A 308 14.89 -14.31 -10.93
CA LEU A 308 14.37 -14.34 -9.55
C LEU A 308 15.08 -13.30 -8.68
N ASN A 309 14.31 -12.40 -8.08
CA ASN A 309 14.78 -11.52 -7.01
C ASN A 309 14.15 -11.98 -5.69
N LEU A 310 14.98 -12.12 -4.66
CA LEU A 310 14.56 -12.41 -3.30
C LEU A 310 15.00 -11.25 -2.41
N ASP A 311 14.06 -10.64 -1.72
CA ASP A 311 14.33 -9.52 -0.82
C ASP A 311 13.76 -9.82 0.57
N TYR A 312 14.54 -9.46 1.59
CA TYR A 312 14.16 -9.48 2.98
C TYR A 312 14.26 -8.08 3.55
N SER A 313 13.32 -7.70 4.40
CA SER A 313 13.43 -6.48 5.21
C SER A 313 13.01 -6.71 6.65
N PHE A 314 13.66 -5.95 7.52
CA PHE A 314 13.43 -5.90 8.96
C PHE A 314 13.14 -4.45 9.35
N ALA A 315 12.19 -4.23 10.25
CA ALA A 315 11.87 -2.91 10.77
C ALA A 315 11.68 -2.94 12.28
N ARG A 316 12.22 -1.89 12.95
CA ARG A 316 12.14 -1.69 14.40
C ARG A 316 11.78 -0.25 14.71
N PHE A 317 10.87 -0.04 15.65
CA PHE A 317 10.53 1.30 16.14
C PHE A 317 11.72 1.95 16.86
N SER A 318 11.95 3.24 16.55
CA SER A 318 13.05 4.02 17.14
C SER A 318 12.73 4.57 18.52
N GLU A 319 11.46 4.76 18.83
CA GLU A 319 10.97 5.29 20.10
C GLU A 319 10.16 4.21 20.81
N SER A 320 10.69 3.60 21.88
CA SER A 320 9.87 2.89 22.86
C SER A 320 10.63 2.62 24.14
N GLU A 321 10.38 3.40 25.16
CA GLU A 321 10.77 3.04 26.53
C GLU A 321 9.63 2.34 27.31
N ILE A 322 8.40 2.35 26.84
CA ILE A 322 7.24 1.91 27.63
C ILE A 322 6.61 0.60 27.12
N GLU A 323 6.54 0.38 25.81
CA GLU A 323 6.06 -0.90 25.25
C GLU A 323 6.77 -1.16 23.90
N ARG A 324 7.65 -2.13 23.88
CA ARG A 324 8.29 -2.54 22.63
C ARG A 324 7.26 -3.27 21.77
N LEU A 325 6.75 -2.58 20.77
CA LEU A 325 6.04 -3.26 19.71
C LEU A 325 6.98 -4.27 19.03
N PRO A 326 6.52 -5.48 18.74
CA PRO A 326 7.33 -6.49 18.07
C PRO A 326 7.90 -5.98 16.75
N ASP A 327 9.11 -6.45 16.43
CA ASP A 327 9.77 -6.18 15.17
C ASP A 327 8.95 -6.75 14.00
N SER A 328 9.08 -6.18 12.82
CA SER A 328 8.41 -6.66 11.61
C SER A 328 9.41 -7.32 10.67
N HIS A 329 9.07 -8.50 10.18
CA HIS A 329 9.84 -9.28 9.23
C HIS A 329 9.05 -9.42 7.93
N ARG A 330 9.70 -9.18 6.78
CA ARG A 330 9.04 -9.24 5.48
C ARG A 330 9.94 -9.94 4.47
N ILE A 331 9.34 -10.87 3.75
CA ILE A 331 10.00 -11.61 2.67
C ILE A 331 9.22 -11.35 1.40
N SER A 332 9.91 -11.00 0.33
CA SER A 332 9.29 -10.85 -0.98
C SER A 332 10.13 -11.51 -2.07
N LEU A 333 9.42 -11.94 -3.09
CA LEU A 333 9.96 -12.64 -4.25
C LEU A 333 9.40 -11.98 -5.52
N ILE A 334 10.28 -11.71 -6.49
CA ILE A 334 9.87 -11.25 -7.82
C ILE A 334 10.44 -12.23 -8.85
N LEU A 335 9.54 -12.84 -9.63
CA LEU A 335 9.88 -13.65 -10.78
C LEU A 335 9.76 -12.80 -12.05
N THR A 336 10.81 -12.74 -12.86
CA THR A 336 10.83 -12.07 -14.16
C THR A 336 10.86 -13.13 -15.27
N LEU A 337 9.90 -13.08 -16.18
CA LEU A 337 9.82 -14.01 -17.31
C LEU A 337 10.71 -13.54 -18.46
N GLU A 338 12.02 -13.68 -18.29
CA GLU A 338 13.04 -13.26 -19.27
C GLU A 338 13.14 -14.27 -20.43
N GLU A 339 12.11 -14.31 -21.26
CA GLU A 339 12.04 -15.10 -22.48
C GLU A 339 11.94 -14.12 -23.68
N PRO A 340 12.65 -14.35 -24.80
CA PRO A 340 12.62 -13.42 -25.95
C PRO A 340 11.21 -13.08 -26.46
N ARG A 341 10.30 -14.04 -26.40
CA ARG A 341 8.89 -13.87 -26.82
C ARG A 341 8.07 -12.95 -25.92
N PHE A 342 8.54 -12.67 -24.72
CA PHE A 342 7.87 -11.81 -23.73
C PHE A 342 8.58 -10.46 -23.59
N MET A 343 9.68 -10.26 -24.29
CA MET A 343 10.41 -9.01 -24.28
C MET A 343 9.53 -7.90 -24.86
N ARG A 344 9.59 -6.72 -24.24
CA ARG A 344 8.96 -5.51 -24.78
C ARG A 344 9.47 -5.24 -26.19
N ASP A 345 8.59 -4.87 -27.09
CA ASP A 345 9.00 -4.41 -28.44
C ASP A 345 9.91 -3.19 -28.31
N ILE A 346 11.08 -3.24 -28.92
CA ILE A 346 12.03 -2.13 -29.01
C ILE A 346 11.94 -1.63 -30.44
N PHE A 347 11.64 -0.35 -30.63
CA PHE A 347 11.69 0.29 -31.97
C PHE A 347 13.11 0.64 -32.33
#